data_8c5a428f671b7a7498cae69f299a2be5
#
_entry.id   8c5a428f671b7a7498cae69f299a2be5
#
_cell.length_a   1.000
_cell.length_b   1.000
_cell.length_c   1.000
_cell.angle_alpha   90.00
_cell.angle_beta   90.00
_cell.angle_gamma   90.00
#
_symmetry.space_group_name_H-M   'P 1'
#
loop_
_entity.id
_entity.type
_entity.pdbx_description
1 polymer ?
#
loop_
_entity_poly.entity_id
_entity_poly.type
_entity_poly.pdbx_seq_one_letter_code
_entity_poly.pdbx_strand_id
1 'polypeptide(L)'
;RPEYQKLRVLHERFPTVPRIALTATADQRTRDEIISQLQLEKARVFINSFDRPNIHYAISEGNNPKLRMWRFIQENHPQDAGIVYCLSRKKVEATAEWLTEQGRVALPYHAGLPQEVRQKNQQRFLREESVIIVATIAFGMGIDKPDVRFVAHLSLPKSIEAYYQETGRAGRDGEPANAWMAYGLQDVLTLRQFMQNSKADEAHKRVEHNKLESMLGLCELIACRRQALLGYFDEALE
;
A
#
# COMPACT_ATOMS: atom_id res chain seq x y z
N ARG A 1 3.28 0.97 -16.84
CA ARG A 1 3.63 -0.29 -17.55
C ARG A 1 3.54 -0.03 -19.05
N PRO A 2 4.54 -0.44 -19.87
CA PRO A 2 4.56 -0.18 -21.32
C PRO A 2 3.32 -0.70 -22.05
N GLU A 3 2.68 -1.76 -21.53
CA GLU A 3 1.48 -2.34 -22.12
C GLU A 3 0.27 -1.41 -22.06
N TYR A 4 0.19 -0.51 -21.08
CA TYR A 4 -0.91 0.45 -20.99
C TYR A 4 -0.94 1.44 -22.17
N GLN A 5 0.24 1.79 -22.70
CA GLN A 5 0.34 2.66 -23.87
C GLN A 5 -0.27 2.00 -25.12
N LYS A 6 -0.25 0.66 -25.19
CA LYS A 6 -0.85 -0.11 -26.31
C LYS A 6 -2.38 -0.14 -26.25
N LEU A 7 -3.01 0.23 -25.13
CA LEU A 7 -4.48 0.29 -25.01
C LEU A 7 -5.12 1.34 -25.91
N ARG A 8 -4.33 2.28 -26.45
CA ARG A 8 -4.77 3.24 -27.49
C ARG A 8 -5.43 2.54 -28.68
N VAL A 9 -4.94 1.35 -29.06
CA VAL A 9 -5.51 0.55 -30.16
C VAL A 9 -7.00 0.23 -29.96
N LEU A 10 -7.50 0.23 -28.72
CA LEU A 10 -8.92 -0.01 -28.45
C LEU A 10 -9.81 1.10 -29.00
N HIS A 11 -9.35 2.35 -29.00
CA HIS A 11 -10.09 3.44 -29.60
C HIS A 11 -10.18 3.31 -31.13
N GLU A 12 -9.08 2.92 -31.75
CA GLU A 12 -9.01 2.74 -33.20
C GLU A 12 -9.89 1.58 -33.68
N ARG A 13 -9.91 0.46 -32.94
CA ARG A 13 -10.70 -0.74 -33.27
C ARG A 13 -12.17 -0.66 -32.89
N PHE A 14 -12.49 0.09 -31.85
CA PHE A 14 -13.85 0.14 -31.27
C PHE A 14 -14.25 1.61 -30.97
N PRO A 15 -14.36 2.48 -31.98
CA PRO A 15 -14.55 3.91 -31.77
C PRO A 15 -15.90 4.27 -31.11
N THR A 16 -16.90 3.42 -31.25
CA THR A 16 -18.25 3.63 -30.70
C THR A 16 -18.45 3.04 -29.31
N VAL A 17 -17.48 2.24 -28.80
CA VAL A 17 -17.60 1.63 -27.49
C VAL A 17 -17.19 2.62 -26.41
N PRO A 18 -18.05 2.89 -25.41
CA PRO A 18 -17.68 3.75 -24.28
C PRO A 18 -16.48 3.20 -23.52
N ARG A 19 -15.61 4.10 -23.07
CA ARG A 19 -14.41 3.74 -22.31
C ARG A 19 -14.40 4.47 -20.99
N ILE A 20 -13.94 3.76 -19.96
CA ILE A 20 -13.70 4.31 -18.61
C ILE A 20 -12.28 3.96 -18.18
N ALA A 21 -11.57 4.92 -17.61
CA ALA A 21 -10.31 4.71 -16.93
C ALA A 21 -10.49 4.96 -15.43
N LEU A 22 -10.09 4.00 -14.60
CA LEU A 22 -10.21 4.08 -13.15
C LEU A 22 -8.83 3.92 -12.52
N THR A 23 -8.52 4.77 -11.56
CA THR A 23 -7.29 4.69 -10.76
C THR A 23 -7.59 5.11 -9.32
N ALA A 24 -6.90 4.49 -8.37
CA ALA A 24 -7.02 4.85 -6.96
C ALA A 24 -6.00 5.92 -6.54
N THR A 25 -4.91 6.09 -7.31
CA THR A 25 -3.80 6.97 -6.94
C THR A 25 -3.18 7.54 -8.20
N ALA A 26 -3.63 8.69 -8.60
CA ALA A 26 -3.03 9.45 -9.71
C ALA A 26 -2.89 10.91 -9.29
N ASP A 27 -1.64 11.39 -9.25
CA ASP A 27 -1.32 12.81 -9.20
C ASP A 27 -1.76 13.50 -10.50
N GLN A 28 -1.76 14.82 -10.53
CA GLN A 28 -2.20 15.58 -11.69
C GLN A 28 -1.49 15.15 -12.98
N ARG A 29 -0.17 14.99 -12.93
CA ARG A 29 0.62 14.57 -14.09
C ARG A 29 0.19 13.20 -14.62
N THR A 30 -0.01 12.22 -13.73
CA THR A 30 -0.47 10.88 -14.11
C THR A 30 -1.87 10.91 -14.69
N ARG A 31 -2.78 11.77 -14.18
CA ARG A 31 -4.12 11.96 -14.73
C ARG A 31 -4.05 12.50 -16.17
N ASP A 32 -3.23 13.52 -16.40
CA ASP A 32 -3.05 14.13 -17.73
C ASP A 32 -2.45 13.12 -18.73
N GLU A 33 -1.49 12.31 -18.28
CA GLU A 33 -0.92 11.22 -19.08
C GLU A 33 -1.98 10.14 -19.41
N ILE A 34 -2.84 9.75 -18.48
CA ILE A 34 -3.94 8.79 -18.73
C ILE A 34 -4.91 9.36 -19.78
N ILE A 35 -5.35 10.60 -19.61
CA ILE A 35 -6.28 11.26 -20.51
C ILE A 35 -5.69 11.29 -21.93
N SER A 36 -4.46 11.77 -22.08
CA SER A 36 -3.78 11.87 -23.37
C SER A 36 -3.52 10.50 -24.01
N GLN A 37 -2.94 9.55 -23.26
CA GLN A 37 -2.58 8.24 -23.80
C GLN A 37 -3.79 7.39 -24.21
N LEU A 38 -4.91 7.54 -23.52
CA LEU A 38 -6.13 6.80 -23.81
C LEU A 38 -7.12 7.59 -24.68
N GLN A 39 -6.75 8.80 -25.14
CA GLN A 39 -7.61 9.69 -25.96
C GLN A 39 -8.97 9.93 -25.27
N LEU A 40 -8.92 10.40 -24.03
CA LEU A 40 -10.08 10.67 -23.18
C LEU A 40 -10.31 12.17 -22.96
N GLU A 41 -9.82 13.05 -23.84
CA GLU A 41 -9.88 14.51 -23.70
C GLU A 41 -11.32 15.05 -23.57
N LYS A 42 -12.29 14.29 -24.12
CA LYS A 42 -13.73 14.61 -24.03
C LYS A 42 -14.45 13.89 -22.88
N ALA A 43 -13.75 13.06 -22.12
CA ALA A 43 -14.36 12.32 -21.02
C ALA A 43 -14.64 13.24 -19.83
N ARG A 44 -15.68 12.91 -19.05
CA ARG A 44 -15.88 13.56 -17.75
C ARG A 44 -14.88 13.00 -16.76
N VAL A 45 -14.18 13.88 -16.06
CA VAL A 45 -13.23 13.53 -15.01
C VAL A 45 -13.92 13.67 -13.66
N PHE A 46 -13.86 12.61 -12.85
CA PHE A 46 -14.37 12.60 -11.48
C PHE A 46 -13.19 12.35 -10.55
N ILE A 47 -12.97 13.26 -9.61
CA ILE A 47 -11.90 13.16 -8.61
C ILE A 47 -12.59 13.20 -7.26
N ASN A 48 -12.43 12.13 -6.48
CA ASN A 48 -12.83 12.11 -5.07
C ASN A 48 -11.63 12.50 -4.21
N SER A 49 -11.90 13.02 -3.03
CA SER A 49 -10.88 13.35 -2.04
C SER A 49 -10.02 12.13 -1.70
N PHE A 50 -8.73 12.35 -1.56
CA PHE A 50 -7.78 11.37 -1.02
C PHE A 50 -7.82 11.34 0.51
N ASP A 51 -8.59 12.22 1.14
CA ASP A 51 -8.67 12.28 2.59
C ASP A 51 -9.33 11.05 3.20
N ARG A 52 -8.70 10.54 4.22
CA ARG A 52 -9.19 9.43 5.04
C ARG A 52 -9.14 9.86 6.51
N PRO A 53 -10.13 10.68 6.96
CA PRO A 53 -10.12 11.27 8.29
C PRO A 53 -10.18 10.24 9.42
N ASN A 54 -10.70 9.05 9.13
CA ASN A 54 -10.78 7.94 10.06
C ASN A 54 -9.47 7.15 10.22
N ILE A 55 -8.42 7.41 9.43
CA ILE A 55 -7.13 6.72 9.54
C ILE A 55 -6.13 7.59 10.28
N HIS A 56 -5.64 7.12 11.41
CA HIS A 56 -4.54 7.75 12.15
C HIS A 56 -3.19 7.20 11.68
N TYR A 57 -2.30 8.08 11.20
CA TYR A 57 -0.98 7.71 10.67
C TYR A 57 0.09 7.88 11.74
N ALA A 58 0.80 6.81 12.08
CA ALA A 58 1.90 6.80 13.05
C ALA A 58 3.16 6.14 12.46
N ILE A 59 4.30 6.79 12.64
CA ILE A 59 5.62 6.23 12.29
C ILE A 59 6.41 6.09 13.57
N SER A 60 6.92 4.90 13.80
CA SER A 60 7.61 4.52 15.04
C SER A 60 9.11 4.38 14.77
N GLU A 61 9.91 5.26 15.37
CA GLU A 61 11.37 5.23 15.27
C GLU A 61 12.00 4.40 16.38
N GLY A 62 13.17 3.82 16.12
CA GLY A 62 14.00 3.11 17.09
C GLY A 62 14.16 1.61 16.86
N ASN A 63 14.88 0.98 17.78
CA ASN A 63 15.24 -0.43 17.69
C ASN A 63 14.03 -1.37 17.90
N ASN A 64 14.17 -2.64 17.46
CA ASN A 64 13.18 -3.71 17.65
C ASN A 64 11.78 -3.40 17.08
N PRO A 65 11.64 -3.13 15.76
CA PRO A 65 10.37 -2.76 15.14
C PRO A 65 9.27 -3.79 15.37
N LYS A 66 9.62 -5.08 15.45
CA LYS A 66 8.70 -6.19 15.69
C LYS A 66 8.06 -6.13 17.09
N LEU A 67 8.84 -5.84 18.15
CA LEU A 67 8.31 -5.68 19.50
C LEU A 67 7.47 -4.41 19.64
N ARG A 68 7.83 -3.34 18.94
CA ARG A 68 7.06 -2.08 18.95
C ARG A 68 5.72 -2.25 18.24
N MET A 69 5.70 -2.96 17.11
CA MET A 69 4.47 -3.35 16.44
C MET A 69 3.58 -4.18 17.36
N TRP A 70 4.18 -5.12 18.11
CA TRP A 70 3.42 -5.95 19.04
C TRP A 70 2.76 -5.16 20.15
N ARG A 71 3.50 -4.22 20.77
CA ARG A 71 2.91 -3.30 21.75
C ARG A 71 1.75 -2.50 21.15
N PHE A 72 1.96 -1.93 19.96
CA PHE A 72 0.90 -1.22 19.26
C PHE A 72 -0.33 -2.10 19.05
N ILE A 73 -0.18 -3.35 18.62
CA ILE A 73 -1.29 -4.29 18.44
C ILE A 73 -1.97 -4.61 19.77
N GLN A 74 -1.21 -4.90 20.82
CA GLN A 74 -1.75 -5.23 22.13
C GLN A 74 -2.54 -4.07 22.78
N GLU A 75 -2.01 -2.85 22.67
CA GLU A 75 -2.59 -1.67 23.30
C GLU A 75 -3.82 -1.17 22.55
N ASN A 76 -3.84 -1.24 21.22
CA ASN A 76 -4.87 -0.61 20.40
C ASN A 76 -5.79 -1.60 19.67
N HIS A 77 -5.32 -2.82 19.39
CA HIS A 77 -6.00 -3.78 18.52
C HIS A 77 -5.92 -5.23 19.03
N PRO A 78 -6.23 -5.51 20.31
CA PRO A 78 -6.01 -6.84 20.91
C PRO A 78 -6.82 -7.94 20.23
N GLN A 79 -7.97 -7.62 19.63
CA GLN A 79 -8.88 -8.57 18.99
C GLN A 79 -9.22 -8.21 17.54
N ASP A 80 -8.63 -7.15 16.99
CA ASP A 80 -9.01 -6.62 15.70
C ASP A 80 -8.32 -7.34 14.53
N ALA A 81 -8.97 -7.35 13.37
CA ALA A 81 -8.36 -7.74 12.11
C ALA A 81 -7.37 -6.68 11.60
N GLY A 82 -6.25 -7.13 11.08
CA GLY A 82 -5.22 -6.24 10.57
C GLY A 82 -4.37 -6.84 9.45
N ILE A 83 -3.59 -5.97 8.82
CA ILE A 83 -2.64 -6.35 7.77
C ILE A 83 -1.25 -5.89 8.20
N VAL A 84 -0.26 -6.78 8.10
CA VAL A 84 1.15 -6.47 8.35
C VAL A 84 1.94 -6.65 7.07
N TYR A 85 2.50 -5.57 6.54
CA TYR A 85 3.33 -5.61 5.33
C TYR A 85 4.80 -5.80 5.64
N CYS A 86 5.44 -6.73 4.93
CA CYS A 86 6.86 -7.02 4.98
C CYS A 86 7.48 -7.04 3.58
N LEU A 87 8.75 -6.66 3.47
CA LEU A 87 9.45 -6.56 2.18
C LEU A 87 9.74 -7.93 1.54
N SER A 88 10.04 -8.97 2.33
CA SER A 88 10.45 -10.28 1.83
C SER A 88 9.54 -11.41 2.31
N ARG A 89 9.46 -12.49 1.50
CA ARG A 89 8.71 -13.72 1.82
C ARG A 89 9.15 -14.32 3.15
N LYS A 90 10.46 -14.43 3.37
CA LYS A 90 11.03 -14.94 4.63
C LYS A 90 10.60 -14.11 5.84
N LYS A 91 10.59 -12.77 5.71
CA LYS A 91 10.12 -11.88 6.80
C LYS A 91 8.62 -12.04 7.04
N VAL A 92 7.83 -12.29 6.00
CA VAL A 92 6.39 -12.58 6.12
C VAL A 92 6.15 -13.85 6.94
N GLU A 93 6.78 -14.96 6.58
CA GLU A 93 6.62 -16.25 7.25
C GLU A 93 7.05 -16.17 8.72
N ALA A 94 8.26 -15.65 8.96
CA ALA A 94 8.79 -15.49 10.33
C ALA A 94 8.00 -14.51 11.20
N THR A 95 7.32 -13.54 10.60
CA THR A 95 6.47 -12.61 11.36
C THR A 95 5.11 -13.23 11.65
N ALA A 96 4.52 -13.97 10.72
CA ALA A 96 3.25 -14.68 10.93
C ALA A 96 3.38 -15.77 12.01
N GLU A 97 4.44 -16.56 11.93
CA GLU A 97 4.77 -17.58 12.96
C GLU A 97 4.90 -16.93 14.34
N TRP A 98 5.71 -15.91 14.45
CA TRP A 98 5.94 -15.22 15.71
C TRP A 98 4.66 -14.59 16.29
N LEU A 99 3.81 -13.95 15.47
CA LEU A 99 2.53 -13.41 15.95
C LEU A 99 1.60 -14.54 16.44
N THR A 100 1.67 -15.72 15.83
CA THR A 100 0.93 -16.89 16.25
C THR A 100 1.44 -17.40 17.61
N GLU A 101 2.74 -17.42 17.84
CA GLU A 101 3.35 -17.72 19.14
C GLU A 101 2.93 -16.73 20.24
N GLN A 102 2.65 -15.46 19.85
CA GLN A 102 2.11 -14.44 20.75
C GLN A 102 0.59 -14.58 21.00
N GLY A 103 -0.05 -15.62 20.46
CA GLY A 103 -1.47 -15.90 20.67
C GLY A 103 -2.44 -15.26 19.68
N ARG A 104 -1.96 -14.65 18.59
CA ARG A 104 -2.83 -14.12 17.53
C ARG A 104 -2.96 -15.10 16.36
N VAL A 105 -4.11 -15.12 15.73
CA VAL A 105 -4.25 -15.83 14.44
C VAL A 105 -3.58 -14.99 13.36
N ALA A 106 -2.37 -15.36 12.94
CA ALA A 106 -1.62 -14.66 11.92
C ALA A 106 -1.32 -15.57 10.71
N LEU A 107 -1.71 -15.15 9.53
CA LEU A 107 -1.65 -15.95 8.31
C LEU A 107 -0.71 -15.32 7.29
N PRO A 108 0.28 -16.07 6.76
CA PRO A 108 1.20 -15.54 5.75
C PRO A 108 0.51 -15.44 4.37
N TYR A 109 0.89 -14.40 3.58
CA TYR A 109 0.44 -14.25 2.21
C TYR A 109 1.53 -13.63 1.32
N HIS A 110 2.01 -14.40 0.35
CA HIS A 110 2.96 -13.93 -0.67
C HIS A 110 2.92 -14.81 -1.92
N ALA A 111 3.44 -14.33 -3.03
CA ALA A 111 3.38 -15.02 -4.33
C ALA A 111 4.14 -16.37 -4.37
N GLY A 112 5.00 -16.65 -3.41
CA GLY A 112 5.70 -17.94 -3.30
C GLY A 112 4.90 -19.05 -2.65
N LEU A 113 3.76 -18.76 -2.01
CA LEU A 113 2.87 -19.78 -1.44
C LEU A 113 2.04 -20.46 -2.55
N PRO A 114 1.68 -21.76 -2.37
CA PRO A 114 0.73 -22.44 -3.23
C PRO A 114 -0.59 -21.65 -3.34
N GLN A 115 -1.23 -21.73 -4.51
CA GLN A 115 -2.46 -20.99 -4.76
C GLN A 115 -3.57 -21.33 -3.76
N GLU A 116 -3.72 -22.60 -3.45
CA GLU A 116 -4.72 -23.08 -2.47
C GLU A 116 -4.52 -22.49 -1.08
N VAL A 117 -3.25 -22.42 -0.61
CA VAL A 117 -2.91 -21.80 0.67
C VAL A 117 -3.24 -20.31 0.67
N ARG A 118 -2.91 -19.60 -0.43
CA ARG A 118 -3.24 -18.18 -0.57
C ARG A 118 -4.76 -17.94 -0.54
N GLN A 119 -5.51 -18.75 -1.28
CA GLN A 119 -6.98 -18.64 -1.31
C GLN A 119 -7.58 -18.94 0.06
N LYS A 120 -7.13 -20.01 0.74
CA LYS A 120 -7.58 -20.36 2.09
C LYS A 120 -7.29 -19.22 3.09
N ASN A 121 -6.07 -18.70 3.11
CA ASN A 121 -5.68 -17.64 4.03
C ASN A 121 -6.47 -16.34 3.75
N GLN A 122 -6.68 -16.01 2.47
CA GLN A 122 -7.51 -14.87 2.09
C GLN A 122 -8.98 -15.03 2.50
N GLN A 123 -9.56 -16.21 2.30
CA GLN A 123 -10.95 -16.48 2.71
C GLN A 123 -11.11 -16.42 4.24
N ARG A 124 -10.16 -16.95 4.99
CA ARG A 124 -10.15 -16.85 6.45
C ARG A 124 -10.10 -15.38 6.89
N PHE A 125 -9.19 -14.59 6.32
CA PHE A 125 -9.11 -13.17 6.62
C PHE A 125 -10.41 -12.42 6.32
N LEU A 126 -11.08 -12.71 5.21
CA LEU A 126 -12.32 -12.04 4.84
C LEU A 126 -13.51 -12.40 5.75
N ARG A 127 -13.51 -13.60 6.35
CA ARG A 127 -14.65 -14.14 7.11
C ARG A 127 -14.49 -14.11 8.62
N GLU A 128 -13.25 -14.19 9.10
CA GLU A 128 -12.94 -14.22 10.52
C GLU A 128 -12.59 -12.81 11.02
N GLU A 129 -13.00 -12.47 12.25
CA GLU A 129 -12.89 -11.10 12.78
C GLU A 129 -11.47 -10.74 13.26
N SER A 130 -10.78 -11.64 13.93
CA SER A 130 -9.53 -11.34 14.66
C SER A 130 -8.25 -11.76 13.91
N VAL A 131 -8.33 -11.99 12.60
CA VAL A 131 -7.21 -12.50 11.81
C VAL A 131 -6.27 -11.38 11.39
N ILE A 132 -4.98 -11.61 11.55
CA ILE A 132 -3.92 -10.76 10.98
C ILE A 132 -3.37 -11.44 9.72
N ILE A 133 -3.39 -10.75 8.60
CA ILE A 133 -2.62 -11.17 7.42
C ILE A 133 -1.23 -10.54 7.48
N VAL A 134 -0.20 -11.36 7.39
CA VAL A 134 1.17 -10.90 7.21
C VAL A 134 1.56 -11.12 5.74
N ALA A 135 1.87 -10.06 5.02
CA ALA A 135 1.97 -10.14 3.56
C ALA A 135 3.11 -9.33 2.96
N THR A 136 3.50 -9.70 1.74
CA THR A 136 4.17 -8.79 0.81
C THR A 136 3.13 -7.95 0.07
N ILE A 137 3.59 -7.00 -0.76
CA ILE A 137 2.73 -6.19 -1.65
C ILE A 137 1.83 -7.03 -2.59
N ALA A 138 2.04 -8.36 -2.66
CA ALA A 138 1.18 -9.26 -3.42
C ALA A 138 -0.24 -9.40 -2.84
N PHE A 139 -0.42 -9.07 -1.55
CA PHE A 139 -1.73 -9.01 -0.89
C PHE A 139 -2.33 -7.63 -1.09
N GLY A 140 -3.20 -7.49 -2.06
CA GLY A 140 -3.71 -6.17 -2.35
C GLY A 140 -4.91 -6.16 -3.29
N MET A 141 -4.77 -6.59 -4.52
CA MET A 141 -5.85 -6.55 -5.49
C MET A 141 -6.99 -7.48 -5.08
N GLY A 142 -8.22 -6.94 -5.05
CA GLY A 142 -9.42 -7.72 -4.75
C GLY A 142 -9.65 -8.02 -3.25
N ILE A 143 -8.91 -7.39 -2.35
CA ILE A 143 -9.18 -7.47 -0.91
C ILE A 143 -10.13 -6.36 -0.52
N ASP A 144 -11.34 -6.76 -0.15
CA ASP A 144 -12.39 -5.85 0.30
C ASP A 144 -13.00 -6.36 1.62
N LYS A 145 -12.25 -6.14 2.72
CA LYS A 145 -12.70 -6.32 4.09
C LYS A 145 -12.88 -4.94 4.70
N PRO A 146 -14.12 -4.54 5.06
CA PRO A 146 -14.40 -3.18 5.51
C PRO A 146 -13.81 -2.86 6.88
N ASP A 147 -13.79 -3.84 7.78
CA ASP A 147 -13.47 -3.75 9.20
C ASP A 147 -12.00 -4.03 9.54
N VAL A 148 -11.08 -3.75 8.63
CA VAL A 148 -9.63 -3.79 8.92
C VAL A 148 -9.29 -2.62 9.84
N ARG A 149 -8.95 -2.89 11.11
CA ARG A 149 -8.69 -1.82 12.09
C ARG A 149 -7.27 -1.29 12.07
N PHE A 150 -6.31 -2.04 11.53
CA PHE A 150 -4.95 -1.52 11.36
C PHE A 150 -4.25 -2.08 10.13
N VAL A 151 -3.37 -1.27 9.58
CA VAL A 151 -2.34 -1.66 8.62
C VAL A 151 -0.99 -1.28 9.20
N ALA A 152 -0.12 -2.27 9.40
CA ALA A 152 1.22 -2.08 9.95
C ALA A 152 2.29 -2.39 8.89
N HIS A 153 3.33 -1.57 8.81
CA HIS A 153 4.48 -1.80 7.95
C HIS A 153 5.72 -2.10 8.79
N LEU A 154 6.29 -3.29 8.63
CA LEU A 154 7.60 -3.67 9.20
C LEU A 154 8.76 -3.46 8.24
N SER A 155 8.51 -2.82 7.11
CA SER A 155 9.50 -2.43 6.12
C SER A 155 9.00 -1.20 5.38
N LEU A 156 9.92 -0.37 4.93
CA LEU A 156 9.59 0.85 4.19
C LEU A 156 8.87 0.52 2.87
N PRO A 157 7.70 1.11 2.59
CA PRO A 157 7.09 1.06 1.25
C PRO A 157 7.99 1.77 0.22
N LYS A 158 7.91 1.34 -1.03
CA LYS A 158 8.76 1.88 -2.11
C LYS A 158 8.38 3.30 -2.55
N SER A 159 7.19 3.77 -2.22
CA SER A 159 6.68 5.08 -2.60
C SER A 159 5.47 5.49 -1.74
N ILE A 160 5.13 6.77 -1.75
CA ILE A 160 3.94 7.31 -1.07
C ILE A 160 2.67 6.71 -1.65
N GLU A 161 2.58 6.50 -2.96
CA GLU A 161 1.40 5.90 -3.60
C GLU A 161 1.19 4.45 -3.13
N ALA A 162 2.28 3.68 -2.99
CA ALA A 162 2.21 2.32 -2.44
C ALA A 162 1.74 2.36 -0.99
N TYR A 163 2.33 3.22 -0.18
CA TYR A 163 1.94 3.42 1.22
C TYR A 163 0.46 3.80 1.36
N TYR A 164 -0.01 4.78 0.57
CA TYR A 164 -1.40 5.21 0.56
C TYR A 164 -2.36 4.08 0.14
N GLN A 165 -2.04 3.32 -0.91
CA GLN A 165 -2.85 2.17 -1.35
C GLN A 165 -2.92 1.05 -0.31
N GLU A 166 -1.83 0.81 0.40
CA GLU A 166 -1.73 -0.22 1.43
C GLU A 166 -2.48 0.20 2.70
N THR A 167 -2.24 1.41 3.20
CA THR A 167 -2.93 1.96 4.38
C THR A 167 -4.41 2.21 4.13
N GLY A 168 -4.81 2.58 2.90
CA GLY A 168 -6.19 2.77 2.49
C GLY A 168 -7.07 1.52 2.55
N ARG A 169 -6.52 0.36 2.92
CA ARG A 169 -7.28 -0.85 3.22
C ARG A 169 -7.89 -0.84 4.61
N ALA A 170 -7.37 0.00 5.51
CA ALA A 170 -7.91 0.15 6.85
C ALA A 170 -9.20 1.00 6.85
N GLY A 171 -10.14 0.66 7.71
CA GLY A 171 -11.33 1.46 8.00
C GLY A 171 -12.18 1.81 6.78
N ARG A 172 -12.45 0.88 5.87
CA ARG A 172 -13.30 1.13 4.70
C ARG A 172 -14.77 1.33 5.05
N ASP A 173 -15.16 0.90 6.22
CA ASP A 173 -16.47 1.14 6.82
C ASP A 173 -16.63 2.56 7.40
N GLY A 174 -15.58 3.38 7.39
CA GLY A 174 -15.55 4.72 7.96
C GLY A 174 -15.19 4.76 9.45
N GLU A 175 -15.10 3.60 10.12
CA GLU A 175 -14.75 3.53 11.53
C GLU A 175 -13.26 3.79 11.76
N PRO A 176 -12.86 4.24 12.98
CA PRO A 176 -11.45 4.53 13.30
C PRO A 176 -10.50 3.36 13.00
N ALA A 177 -9.39 3.69 12.39
CA ALA A 177 -8.36 2.73 12.03
C ALA A 177 -6.96 3.35 12.13
N ASN A 178 -5.93 2.50 12.22
CA ASN A 178 -4.55 2.94 12.35
C ASN A 178 -3.69 2.47 11.17
N ALA A 179 -2.87 3.38 10.67
CA ALA A 179 -1.74 3.09 9.80
C ALA A 179 -0.45 3.28 10.60
N TRP A 180 0.19 2.17 10.95
CA TRP A 180 1.42 2.18 11.74
C TRP A 180 2.60 1.70 10.91
N MET A 181 3.76 2.32 11.06
CA MET A 181 4.97 1.90 10.37
C MET A 181 6.20 1.97 11.26
N ALA A 182 7.09 0.98 11.11
CA ALA A 182 8.48 1.07 11.53
C ALA A 182 9.40 0.60 10.41
N TYR A 183 10.47 1.32 10.17
CA TYR A 183 11.48 0.98 9.18
C TYR A 183 12.88 1.21 9.74
N GLY A 184 13.88 0.66 9.07
CA GLY A 184 15.27 0.82 9.42
C GLY A 184 16.16 1.09 8.21
N LEU A 185 17.38 1.53 8.45
CA LEU A 185 18.37 1.80 7.38
C LEU A 185 18.55 0.60 6.45
N GLN A 186 18.47 -0.62 6.98
CA GLN A 186 18.59 -1.84 6.16
C GLN A 186 17.46 -1.96 5.12
N ASP A 187 16.24 -1.52 5.44
CA ASP A 187 15.12 -1.51 4.46
C ASP A 187 15.43 -0.55 3.31
N VAL A 188 15.96 0.64 3.62
CA VAL A 188 16.37 1.66 2.64
C VAL A 188 17.47 1.11 1.71
N LEU A 189 18.52 0.51 2.30
CA LEU A 189 19.62 -0.08 1.53
C LEU A 189 19.13 -1.19 0.62
N THR A 190 18.24 -2.05 1.11
CA THR A 190 17.67 -3.16 0.32
C THR A 190 16.84 -2.64 -0.85
N LEU A 191 16.00 -1.61 -0.65
CA LEU A 191 15.22 -1.00 -1.72
C LEU A 191 16.12 -0.34 -2.77
N ARG A 192 17.16 0.40 -2.36
CA ARG A 192 18.13 1.00 -3.27
C ARG A 192 18.87 -0.08 -4.10
N GLN A 193 19.27 -1.20 -3.49
CA GLN A 193 19.87 -2.32 -4.22
C GLN A 193 18.90 -2.94 -5.24
N PHE A 194 17.62 -3.12 -4.89
CA PHE A 194 16.63 -3.61 -5.85
C PHE A 194 16.46 -2.68 -7.05
N MET A 195 16.46 -1.37 -6.82
CA MET A 195 16.38 -0.37 -7.90
C MET A 195 17.63 -0.41 -8.81
N GLN A 196 18.82 -0.46 -8.22
CA GLN A 196 20.07 -0.55 -8.97
C GLN A 196 20.17 -1.81 -9.82
N ASN A 197 19.74 -2.96 -9.27
CA ASN A 197 19.79 -4.27 -9.96
C ASN A 197 18.59 -4.46 -10.92
N SER A 198 17.67 -3.51 -11.00
CA SER A 198 16.57 -3.55 -11.95
C SER A 198 17.09 -3.45 -13.39
N LYS A 199 16.42 -4.18 -14.32
CA LYS A 199 16.67 -4.09 -15.76
C LYS A 199 16.00 -2.86 -16.42
N ALA A 200 15.38 -1.99 -15.62
CA ALA A 200 14.75 -0.76 -16.10
C ALA A 200 15.84 0.20 -16.66
N ASP A 201 15.42 1.08 -17.57
CA ASP A 201 16.27 2.16 -18.05
C ASP A 201 16.59 3.18 -16.95
N GLU A 202 17.60 4.00 -17.17
CA GLU A 202 18.08 4.99 -16.20
C GLU A 202 17.02 6.07 -15.87
N ALA A 203 16.17 6.41 -16.82
CA ALA A 203 15.08 7.35 -16.59
C ALA A 203 14.07 6.78 -15.58
N HIS A 204 13.70 5.52 -15.75
CA HIS A 204 12.79 4.84 -14.82
C HIS A 204 13.41 4.66 -13.42
N LYS A 205 14.68 4.25 -13.35
CA LYS A 205 15.41 4.14 -12.07
C LYS A 205 15.45 5.47 -11.31
N ARG A 206 15.64 6.58 -12.03
CA ARG A 206 15.62 7.92 -11.44
C ARG A 206 14.25 8.28 -10.87
N VAL A 207 13.17 7.93 -11.58
CA VAL A 207 11.80 8.14 -11.08
C VAL A 207 11.55 7.31 -9.82
N GLU A 208 11.94 6.03 -9.81
CA GLU A 208 11.78 5.18 -8.62
C GLU A 208 12.61 5.70 -7.43
N HIS A 209 13.82 6.20 -7.68
CA HIS A 209 14.65 6.81 -6.65
C HIS A 209 13.97 8.03 -6.03
N ASN A 210 13.46 8.95 -6.86
CA ASN A 210 12.76 10.15 -6.38
C ASN A 210 11.52 9.78 -5.54
N LYS A 211 10.78 8.74 -5.92
CA LYS A 211 9.64 8.24 -5.15
C LYS A 211 10.05 7.69 -3.79
N LEU A 212 11.17 6.98 -3.72
CA LEU A 212 11.71 6.51 -2.46
C LEU A 212 12.16 7.67 -1.56
N GLU A 213 12.84 8.68 -2.13
CA GLU A 213 13.24 9.88 -1.37
C GLU A 213 12.02 10.65 -0.84
N SER A 214 10.96 10.78 -1.65
CA SER A 214 9.68 11.36 -1.18
C SER A 214 9.08 10.56 -0.02
N MET A 215 9.14 9.24 -0.07
CA MET A 215 8.65 8.37 1.00
C MET A 215 9.48 8.53 2.29
N LEU A 216 10.80 8.65 2.17
CA LEU A 216 11.69 8.94 3.30
C LEU A 216 11.39 10.32 3.91
N GLY A 217 11.19 11.34 3.08
CA GLY A 217 10.78 12.67 3.53
C GLY A 217 9.48 12.64 4.33
N LEU A 218 8.48 11.84 3.92
CA LEU A 218 7.25 11.63 4.70
C LEU A 218 7.54 10.97 6.06
N CYS A 219 8.48 10.04 6.12
CA CYS A 219 8.84 9.35 7.37
C CYS A 219 9.50 10.30 8.37
N GLU A 220 10.37 11.17 7.91
CA GLU A 220 11.14 12.12 8.73
C GLU A 220 10.35 13.38 9.10
N LEU A 221 9.13 13.53 8.57
CA LEU A 221 8.31 14.70 8.78
C LEU A 221 7.84 14.81 10.24
N ILE A 222 8.04 15.99 10.85
CA ILE A 222 7.54 16.32 12.20
C ILE A 222 6.09 16.82 12.12
N ALA A 223 5.69 17.42 10.99
CA ALA A 223 4.35 17.95 10.77
C ALA A 223 3.30 16.85 10.55
N CYS A 224 2.05 17.25 10.34
CA CYS A 224 0.94 16.34 10.11
C CYS A 224 1.15 15.50 8.84
N ARG A 225 1.30 14.19 9.00
CA ARG A 225 1.51 13.25 7.89
C ARG A 225 0.31 13.16 6.95
N ARG A 226 -0.90 13.30 7.47
CA ARG A 226 -2.12 13.35 6.66
C ARG A 226 -2.09 14.53 5.70
N GLN A 227 -1.71 15.71 6.17
CA GLN A 227 -1.55 16.90 5.33
C GLN A 227 -0.48 16.69 4.25
N ALA A 228 0.65 16.07 4.60
CA ALA A 228 1.71 15.78 3.63
C ALA A 228 1.27 14.76 2.58
N LEU A 229 0.48 13.73 2.95
CA LEU A 229 -0.10 12.76 2.02
C LEU A 229 -1.06 13.44 1.06
N LEU A 230 -1.97 14.30 1.54
CA LEU A 230 -2.90 15.05 0.69
C LEU A 230 -2.13 15.97 -0.27
N GLY A 231 -1.16 16.72 0.24
CA GLY A 231 -0.32 17.61 -0.58
C GLY A 231 0.46 16.86 -1.67
N TYR A 232 0.85 15.60 -1.43
CA TYR A 232 1.47 14.77 -2.46
C TYR A 232 0.52 14.45 -3.64
N PHE A 233 -0.78 14.40 -3.39
CA PHE A 233 -1.83 14.19 -4.39
C PHE A 233 -2.49 15.49 -4.88
N ASP A 234 -1.85 16.64 -4.64
CA ASP A 234 -2.34 17.97 -5.02
C ASP A 234 -3.65 18.37 -4.31
N GLU A 235 -3.89 17.84 -3.11
CA GLU A 235 -5.07 18.15 -2.30
C GLU A 235 -4.67 18.92 -1.02
N ALA A 236 -5.38 19.99 -0.71
CA ALA A 236 -5.21 20.72 0.55
C ALA A 236 -6.07 20.08 1.65
N LEU A 237 -5.55 20.06 2.88
CA LEU A 237 -6.34 19.72 4.05
C LEU A 237 -7.20 20.94 4.40
N GLU A 238 -8.51 20.78 4.35
CA GLU A 238 -9.49 21.77 4.82
C GLU A 238 -9.59 21.83 6.36
#